data_cdda0b8d06d8a805309f3b6a9aa66771
#
_entry.id   cdda0b8d06d8a805309f3b6a9aa66771
#
_cell.length_a   1.000
_cell.length_b   1.000
_cell.length_c   1.000
_cell.angle_alpha   90.00
_cell.angle_beta   90.00
_cell.angle_gamma   90.00
#
_symmetry.space_group_name_H-M   'P 1'
#
loop_
_entity.id
_entity.type
_entity.pdbx_description
1 polymer ?
#
loop_
_entity_poly.entity_id
_entity_poly.type
_entity_poly.pdbx_seq_one_letter_code
_entity_poly.pdbx_strand_id
1 'polypeptide(L)'
;MSYLGLCKLEDIPVLGARRYEREDGKVIAIFRNAEDVVFALQDKCPHKGGPLSQGIVFGESVACPLHNWCISLTDGCATLPDVGQVEKFATRVSDGRVELDPWSGEMSAVACAAE
;
A
#
# COMPACT_ATOMS: atom_id res chain seq x y z
N MET A 1 -2.84 7.54 -18.03
CA MET A 1 -2.11 6.87 -16.95
C MET A 1 -0.65 6.80 -17.26
N SER A 2 0.17 7.22 -16.32
CA SER A 2 1.61 7.26 -16.52
C SER A 2 2.31 6.50 -15.42
N TYR A 3 2.95 5.41 -15.78
CA TYR A 3 3.76 4.65 -14.84
C TYR A 3 5.15 5.27 -14.75
N LEU A 4 5.60 5.41 -13.52
CA LEU A 4 6.90 5.97 -13.20
C LEU A 4 7.80 4.83 -12.73
N GLY A 5 8.97 4.68 -13.36
CA GLY A 5 9.93 3.68 -12.91
C GLY A 5 10.45 4.08 -11.55
N LEU A 6 10.20 3.25 -10.55
CA LEU A 6 10.51 3.58 -9.17
C LEU A 6 11.81 2.97 -8.69
N CYS A 7 11.93 1.65 -8.81
CA CYS A 7 13.09 0.94 -8.30
C CYS A 7 13.04 -0.49 -8.85
N LYS A 8 14.06 -1.27 -8.51
CA LYS A 8 14.03 -2.70 -8.81
C LYS A 8 13.23 -3.41 -7.73
N LEU A 9 12.64 -4.55 -8.08
CA LEU A 9 11.88 -5.32 -7.11
C LEU A 9 12.73 -5.65 -5.88
N GLU A 10 13.99 -6.01 -6.11
CA GLU A 10 14.89 -6.37 -5.02
C GLU A 10 15.25 -5.19 -4.11
N ASP A 11 14.92 -3.97 -4.52
CA ASP A 11 15.14 -2.79 -3.66
C ASP A 11 14.06 -2.64 -2.60
N ILE A 12 13.00 -3.46 -2.68
CA ILE A 12 11.98 -3.50 -1.64
C ILE A 12 12.18 -4.79 -0.87
N PRO A 13 12.40 -4.73 0.45
CA PRO A 13 12.58 -5.96 1.23
C PRO A 13 11.35 -6.86 1.13
N VAL A 14 11.56 -8.17 1.11
CA VAL A 14 10.44 -9.11 1.16
C VAL A 14 9.68 -8.86 2.46
N LEU A 15 8.35 -8.77 2.37
CA LEU A 15 7.48 -8.47 3.50
C LEU A 15 7.75 -7.08 4.07
N GLY A 16 8.32 -6.21 3.23
CA GLY A 16 8.64 -4.84 3.61
C GLY A 16 8.01 -3.83 2.67
N ALA A 17 8.53 -2.61 2.73
CA ALA A 17 7.96 -1.52 1.98
C ALA A 17 8.99 -0.47 1.63
N ARG A 18 8.67 0.33 0.63
CA ARG A 18 9.43 1.50 0.25
C ARG A 18 8.47 2.66 0.13
N ARG A 19 8.94 3.87 0.45
CA ARG A 19 8.10 5.07 0.41
C ARG A 19 8.43 5.90 -0.80
N TYR A 20 7.41 6.51 -1.39
CA TYR A 20 7.55 7.48 -2.45
C TYR A 20 6.80 8.74 -2.04
N GLU A 21 7.47 9.88 -2.03
CA GLU A 21 6.83 11.14 -1.69
C GLU A 21 6.49 11.89 -2.98
N ARG A 22 5.19 12.10 -3.19
CA ARG A 22 4.70 12.83 -4.35
C ARG A 22 4.99 14.31 -4.18
N GLU A 23 5.06 15.07 -5.27
CA GLU A 23 5.45 16.48 -5.18
C GLU A 23 4.51 17.32 -4.34
N ASP A 24 3.25 16.90 -4.20
CA ASP A 24 2.30 17.64 -3.36
C ASP A 24 2.39 17.25 -1.89
N GLY A 25 3.33 16.39 -1.55
CA GLY A 25 3.55 15.97 -0.17
C GLY A 25 2.89 14.66 0.23
N LYS A 26 2.03 14.10 -0.62
CA LYS A 26 1.39 12.82 -0.30
C LYS A 26 2.42 11.71 -0.37
N VAL A 27 2.46 10.88 0.65
CA VAL A 27 3.41 9.76 0.70
C VAL A 27 2.69 8.48 0.35
N ILE A 28 3.30 7.70 -0.53
CA ILE A 28 2.77 6.43 -1.00
C ILE A 28 3.71 5.34 -0.53
N ALA A 29 3.17 4.30 0.09
CA ALA A 29 3.95 3.15 0.52
C ALA A 29 3.79 2.04 -0.53
N ILE A 30 4.91 1.47 -0.96
CA ILE A 30 4.92 0.39 -1.93
C ILE A 30 5.38 -0.85 -1.19
N PHE A 31 4.48 -1.83 -1.09
CA PHE A 31 4.68 -3.05 -0.29
C PHE A 31 5.03 -4.23 -1.19
N ARG A 32 5.81 -5.15 -0.65
CA ARG A 32 6.15 -6.39 -1.34
C ARG A 32 5.80 -7.56 -0.42
N ASN A 33 4.98 -8.48 -0.93
CA ASN A 33 4.61 -9.64 -0.11
C ASN A 33 5.56 -10.82 -0.36
N ALA A 34 5.27 -11.97 0.26
CA ALA A 34 6.14 -13.14 0.16
C ALA A 34 6.18 -13.75 -1.23
N GLU A 35 5.17 -13.49 -2.05
CA GLU A 35 5.10 -13.98 -3.43
C GLU A 35 5.62 -12.96 -4.43
N ASP A 36 6.31 -11.92 -3.95
CA ASP A 36 6.85 -10.85 -4.79
C ASP A 36 5.79 -10.03 -5.53
N VAL A 37 4.58 -10.01 -5.00
CA VAL A 37 3.54 -9.14 -5.53
C VAL A 37 3.68 -7.78 -4.86
N VAL A 38 3.52 -6.73 -5.65
CA VAL A 38 3.72 -5.36 -5.19
C VAL A 38 2.39 -4.63 -5.13
N PHE A 39 2.18 -3.90 -4.04
CA PHE A 39 0.97 -3.12 -3.82
C PHE A 39 1.37 -1.71 -3.40
N ALA A 40 0.52 -0.73 -3.70
CA ALA A 40 0.79 0.65 -3.27
C ALA A 40 -0.44 1.24 -2.62
N LEU A 41 -0.26 1.79 -1.44
CA LEU A 41 -1.31 2.46 -0.68
C LEU A 41 -0.79 3.80 -0.18
N GLN A 42 -1.70 4.70 0.12
CA GLN A 42 -1.33 5.91 0.83
C GLN A 42 -0.69 5.50 2.17
N ASP A 43 0.46 6.08 2.48
CA ASP A 43 1.21 5.69 3.68
C ASP A 43 0.61 6.36 4.93
N LYS A 44 -0.60 5.96 5.25
CA LYS A 44 -1.34 6.55 6.35
C LYS A 44 -2.43 5.59 6.80
N CYS A 45 -2.34 5.16 8.05
CA CYS A 45 -3.37 4.29 8.60
C CYS A 45 -4.68 5.08 8.76
N PRO A 46 -5.82 4.52 8.33
CA PRO A 46 -7.08 5.24 8.42
C PRO A 46 -7.52 5.48 9.86
N HIS A 47 -6.94 4.78 10.83
CA HIS A 47 -7.28 4.93 12.23
C HIS A 47 -6.63 6.18 12.84
N LYS A 48 -5.29 6.19 12.89
CA LYS A 48 -4.57 7.28 13.56
C LYS A 48 -3.51 7.94 12.70
N GLY A 49 -3.49 7.62 11.40
CA GLY A 49 -2.52 8.22 10.51
C GLY A 49 -1.11 7.69 10.64
N GLY A 50 -0.94 6.53 11.28
CA GLY A 50 0.37 5.93 11.42
C GLY A 50 0.94 5.50 10.08
N PRO A 51 2.27 5.41 9.97
CA PRO A 51 2.91 5.05 8.70
C PRO A 51 2.77 3.56 8.42
N LEU A 52 1.91 3.22 7.46
CA LEU A 52 1.71 1.82 7.08
C LEU A 52 2.99 1.17 6.56
N SER A 53 3.89 1.97 5.99
CA SER A 53 5.16 1.46 5.48
C SER A 53 6.04 0.85 6.55
N GLN A 54 5.80 1.18 7.82
CA GLN A 54 6.55 0.60 8.93
C GLN A 54 5.82 -0.56 9.58
N GLY A 55 4.70 -0.96 9.00
CA GLY A 55 3.92 -2.08 9.51
C GLY A 55 4.47 -3.41 9.06
N ILE A 56 3.76 -4.46 9.44
CA ILE A 56 4.14 -5.83 9.13
C ILE A 56 3.28 -6.34 7.99
N VAL A 57 3.91 -6.74 6.88
CA VAL A 57 3.21 -7.31 5.74
C VAL A 57 3.05 -8.80 5.95
N PHE A 58 1.85 -9.31 5.76
CA PHE A 58 1.59 -10.75 5.81
C PHE A 58 0.46 -11.07 4.83
N GLY A 59 0.67 -12.11 4.02
CA GLY A 59 -0.31 -12.43 2.97
C GLY A 59 -0.50 -11.24 2.04
N GLU A 60 -1.71 -10.73 1.98
CA GLU A 60 -2.04 -9.55 1.18
C GLU A 60 -2.54 -8.43 2.07
N SER A 61 -1.97 -8.33 3.28
CA SER A 61 -2.38 -7.34 4.26
C SER A 61 -1.16 -6.70 4.91
N VAL A 62 -1.37 -5.58 5.56
CA VAL A 62 -0.35 -4.94 6.38
C VAL A 62 -0.97 -4.57 7.72
N ALA A 63 -0.23 -4.84 8.80
CA ALA A 63 -0.66 -4.46 10.15
C ALA A 63 -0.02 -3.13 10.50
N CYS A 64 -0.84 -2.15 10.83
CA CYS A 64 -0.36 -0.83 11.22
C CYS A 64 0.45 -0.92 12.50
N PRO A 65 1.60 -0.24 12.61
CA PRO A 65 2.39 -0.29 13.83
C PRO A 65 1.69 0.34 15.03
N LEU A 66 0.67 1.16 14.77
CA LEU A 66 -0.14 1.73 15.85
C LEU A 66 -1.40 0.88 15.97
N HIS A 67 -1.62 0.22 17.09
CA HIS A 67 -2.84 -0.53 17.39
C HIS A 67 -3.12 -1.75 16.52
N ASN A 68 -2.19 -2.16 15.66
CA ASN A 68 -2.30 -3.38 14.87
C ASN A 68 -3.53 -3.50 13.97
N TRP A 69 -4.03 -2.37 13.49
CA TRP A 69 -5.09 -2.43 12.49
C TRP A 69 -4.54 -3.11 11.23
N CYS A 70 -5.32 -4.03 10.69
CA CYS A 70 -4.93 -4.76 9.48
C CYS A 70 -5.63 -4.13 8.29
N ILE A 71 -4.84 -3.76 7.28
CA ILE A 71 -5.34 -3.12 6.07
C ILE A 71 -5.06 -4.06 4.90
N SER A 72 -6.09 -4.34 4.11
CA SER A 72 -5.92 -5.16 2.92
C SER A 72 -5.10 -4.38 1.88
N LEU A 73 -4.06 -4.99 1.35
CA LEU A 73 -3.24 -4.35 0.33
C LEU A 73 -3.92 -4.32 -1.02
N THR A 74 -4.91 -5.19 -1.24
CA THR A 74 -5.56 -5.26 -2.54
C THR A 74 -6.57 -4.14 -2.75
N ASP A 75 -7.22 -3.67 -1.69
CA ASP A 75 -8.23 -2.63 -1.84
C ASP A 75 -8.09 -1.47 -0.86
N GLY A 76 -7.14 -1.53 0.07
CA GLY A 76 -6.92 -0.45 1.02
C GLY A 76 -7.92 -0.38 2.15
N CYS A 77 -8.74 -1.42 2.33
CA CYS A 77 -9.76 -1.43 3.37
C CYS A 77 -9.24 -2.05 4.66
N ALA A 78 -9.63 -1.47 5.79
CA ALA A 78 -9.38 -2.08 7.08
C ALA A 78 -10.20 -3.36 7.19
N THR A 79 -9.63 -4.38 7.85
CA THR A 79 -10.34 -5.63 8.04
C THR A 79 -11.23 -5.52 9.29
N LEU A 80 -12.34 -6.26 9.26
CA LEU A 80 -13.26 -6.26 10.39
C LEU A 80 -12.57 -6.68 11.68
N PRO A 81 -12.94 -6.13 12.83
CA PRO A 81 -14.08 -5.21 13.02
C PRO A 81 -13.75 -3.74 12.77
N ASP A 82 -12.56 -3.45 12.32
CA ASP A 82 -12.14 -2.08 12.08
C ASP A 82 -12.79 -1.54 10.82
N VAL A 83 -12.95 -0.23 10.75
CA VAL A 83 -13.63 0.42 9.63
C VAL A 83 -12.75 1.56 9.12
N GLY A 84 -12.53 1.59 7.82
CA GLY A 84 -11.76 2.67 7.22
C GLY A 84 -11.09 2.19 5.95
N GLN A 85 -10.57 3.14 5.19
CA GLN A 85 -9.84 2.80 3.98
C GLN A 85 -8.85 3.90 3.64
N VAL A 86 -7.86 3.55 2.81
CA VAL A 86 -6.88 4.49 2.29
C VAL A 86 -6.88 4.39 0.77
N GLU A 87 -6.36 5.42 0.11
CA GLU A 87 -6.20 5.39 -1.34
C GLU A 87 -5.24 4.29 -1.74
N LYS A 88 -5.56 3.61 -2.81
CA LYS A 88 -4.65 2.65 -3.42
C LYS A 88 -4.19 3.20 -4.77
N PHE A 89 -3.01 2.79 -5.20
CA PHE A 89 -2.39 3.29 -6.42
C PHE A 89 -2.02 2.12 -7.31
N ALA A 90 -2.02 2.38 -8.62
CA ALA A 90 -1.68 1.34 -9.59
C ALA A 90 -0.18 1.09 -9.59
N THR A 91 0.19 -0.19 -9.57
CA THR A 91 1.58 -0.60 -9.67
C THR A 91 1.68 -1.75 -10.66
N ARG A 92 2.89 -1.96 -11.14
CA ARG A 92 3.17 -3.16 -11.93
C ARG A 92 4.66 -3.48 -11.82
N VAL A 93 5.01 -4.72 -12.08
CA VAL A 93 6.40 -5.15 -12.14
C VAL A 93 6.68 -5.57 -13.57
N SER A 94 7.68 -4.98 -14.18
CA SER A 94 8.05 -5.26 -15.56
C SER A 94 9.55 -5.44 -15.61
N ASP A 95 10.00 -6.62 -16.06
CA ASP A 95 11.43 -6.96 -16.17
C ASP A 95 12.17 -6.71 -14.86
N GLY A 96 11.55 -7.06 -13.73
CA GLY A 96 12.14 -6.91 -12.41
C GLY A 96 12.15 -5.49 -11.88
N ARG A 97 11.49 -4.57 -12.56
CA ARG A 97 11.41 -3.18 -12.12
C ARG A 97 10.00 -2.87 -11.65
N VAL A 98 9.93 -2.16 -10.55
CA VAL A 98 8.66 -1.73 -9.97
C VAL A 98 8.28 -0.39 -10.57
N GLU A 99 7.06 -0.30 -11.09
CA GLU A 99 6.54 0.94 -11.65
C GLU A 99 5.28 1.34 -10.91
N LEU A 100 5.13 2.63 -10.70
CA LEU A 100 4.03 3.21 -9.94
C LEU A 100 3.41 4.34 -10.72
N ASP A 101 2.07 4.40 -10.73
CA ASP A 101 1.36 5.57 -11.20
C ASP A 101 0.94 6.38 -9.98
N PRO A 102 1.70 7.40 -9.59
CA PRO A 102 1.44 8.10 -8.33
C PRO A 102 0.20 8.99 -8.37
N TRP A 103 -0.41 9.15 -9.54
CA TRP A 103 -1.62 9.96 -9.68
C TRP A 103 -2.86 9.13 -9.92
N SER A 104 -2.75 7.80 -9.79
CA SER A 104 -3.87 6.88 -10.03
C SER A 104 -4.71 6.63 -8.78
N GLY A 105 -4.41 7.31 -7.69
CA GLY A 105 -5.05 7.04 -6.40
C GLY A 105 -6.56 6.98 -6.46
N GLU A 106 -7.12 5.97 -5.83
CA GLU A 106 -8.57 5.81 -5.74
C GLU A 106 -8.94 5.08 -4.47
N MET A 107 -10.10 5.40 -3.95
CA MET A 107 -10.67 4.66 -2.83
C MET A 107 -11.40 3.46 -3.37
N SER A 108 -11.54 2.42 -2.53
CA SER A 108 -12.26 1.24 -2.93
C SER A 108 -13.71 1.60 -3.28
N ALA A 109 -14.19 1.08 -4.39
CA ALA A 109 -15.58 1.29 -4.80
C ALA A 109 -16.55 0.43 -3.98
N VAL A 110 -16.02 -0.58 -3.30
CA VAL A 110 -16.82 -1.49 -2.48
C VAL A 110 -16.74 -1.01 -1.03
N ALA A 111 -17.87 -1.01 -0.34
CA ALA A 111 -17.89 -0.60 1.07
C ALA A 111 -16.97 -1.52 1.87
N CYS A 112 -16.01 -0.93 2.56
CA CYS A 112 -15.14 -1.68 3.44
C CYS A 112 -15.95 -2.17 4.63
N ALA A 113 -15.60 -3.34 5.12
CA ALA A 113 -16.30 -3.91 6.27
C ALA A 113 -17.77 -4.20 5.99
N ALA A 114 -18.10 -4.43 4.74
CA ALA A 114 -19.47 -4.75 4.36
C ALA A 114 -19.68 -6.23 4.60
N GLU A 115 -20.19 -6.57 5.71
CA GLU A 115 -20.42 -7.97 6.03
C GLU A 115 -21.73 -8.13 6.75
#